data_eadd03faea338a91dee0a0e513d4ec29
#
_entry.id   eadd03faea338a91dee0a0e513d4ec29
#
_cell.length_a   1.000
_cell.length_b   1.000
_cell.length_c   1.000
_cell.angle_alpha   90.00
_cell.angle_beta   90.00
_cell.angle_gamma   90.00
#
_symmetry.space_group_name_H-M   'P 1'
#
loop_
_entity.id
_entity.type
_entity.pdbx_description
1 polymer ?
#
loop_
_entity_poly.entity_id
_entity_poly.type
_entity_poly.pdbx_seq_one_letter_code
_entity_poly.pdbx_strand_id
1 'polypeptide(L)'
;MAERSTLLQSIRAQTAMELQLALRRGESVLLTLIVPPVLLAFLGSVGPLAGVTGRSLDALVPGIATLAVISSAMVSLGIATAFERYYGVLKRLGSTPLPRAGLIVAKITAVLLLEVAQIGMIAAIARFYLRWTPPASWWAAIPVLILGTCCFASLGLLMAGTLRAETTLALANGLYLLFLLVGGLVVPIDVLPGWLRELARWLPAYAMDDLLTAALVRGVIDSSVLPLLVWSTLALVATIRYFRWE
;
A
#
# COMPACT_ATOMS: atom_id res chain seq x y z
N MET A 1 14.85 30.86 5.93
CA MET A 1 13.97 30.59 4.76
C MET A 1 14.72 29.88 3.61
N ALA A 2 15.96 30.21 3.29
CA ALA A 2 16.76 29.57 2.22
C ALA A 2 16.98 28.06 2.42
N GLU A 3 17.27 27.58 3.64
CA GLU A 3 17.46 26.15 3.93
C GLU A 3 16.21 25.31 3.71
N ARG A 4 15.02 25.84 4.01
CA ARG A 4 13.75 25.12 3.77
C ARG A 4 13.41 25.01 2.28
N SER A 5 13.78 26.03 1.49
CA SER A 5 13.58 25.99 0.04
C SER A 5 14.47 24.93 -0.64
N THR A 6 15.72 24.79 -0.18
CA THR A 6 16.66 23.76 -0.68
C THR A 6 16.23 22.34 -0.31
N LEU A 7 15.71 22.12 0.91
CA LEU A 7 15.21 20.81 1.35
C LEU A 7 14.00 20.35 0.52
N LEU A 8 13.03 21.23 0.31
CA LEU A 8 11.85 20.92 -0.52
C LEU A 8 12.23 20.62 -1.97
N GLN A 9 13.19 21.35 -2.53
CA GLN A 9 13.71 21.09 -3.87
C GLN A 9 14.40 19.73 -3.94
N SER A 10 15.20 19.37 -2.94
CA SER A 10 15.87 18.06 -2.86
C SER A 10 14.85 16.90 -2.75
N ILE A 11 13.80 17.05 -1.93
CA ILE A 11 12.72 16.05 -1.81
C ILE A 11 11.99 15.91 -3.15
N ARG A 12 11.64 17.00 -3.83
CA ARG A 12 10.99 16.97 -5.13
C ARG A 12 11.84 16.29 -6.20
N ALA A 13 13.13 16.64 -6.27
CA ALA A 13 14.07 16.01 -7.20
C ALA A 13 14.19 14.50 -6.94
N GLN A 14 14.31 14.11 -5.66
CA GLN A 14 14.35 12.70 -5.28
C GLN A 14 13.05 11.98 -5.62
N THR A 15 11.88 12.58 -5.35
CA THR A 15 10.58 12.00 -5.72
C THR A 15 10.47 11.77 -7.23
N ALA A 16 10.88 12.74 -8.03
CA ALA A 16 10.87 12.60 -9.49
C ALA A 16 11.82 11.48 -9.96
N MET A 17 13.00 11.36 -9.35
CA MET A 17 13.95 10.28 -9.62
C MET A 17 13.37 8.91 -9.23
N GLU A 18 12.77 8.77 -8.04
CA GLU A 18 12.13 7.53 -7.59
C GLU A 18 11.01 7.11 -8.55
N LEU A 19 10.17 8.07 -8.98
CA LEU A 19 9.10 7.82 -9.94
C LEU A 19 9.65 7.35 -11.30
N GLN A 20 10.70 8.01 -11.81
CA GLN A 20 11.36 7.59 -13.05
C GLN A 20 11.98 6.19 -12.93
N LEU A 21 12.65 5.90 -11.82
CA LEU A 21 13.23 4.58 -11.57
C LEU A 21 12.13 3.51 -11.48
N ALA A 22 11.03 3.80 -10.79
CA ALA A 22 9.89 2.90 -10.73
C ALA A 22 9.34 2.62 -12.14
N LEU A 23 9.05 3.65 -12.93
CA LEU A 23 8.53 3.50 -14.29
C LEU A 23 9.51 2.76 -15.24
N ARG A 24 10.82 2.91 -15.04
CA ARG A 24 11.84 2.20 -15.83
C ARG A 24 11.98 0.73 -15.45
N ARG A 25 11.57 0.32 -14.27
CA ARG A 25 11.47 -1.09 -13.86
C ARG A 25 10.23 -1.78 -14.48
N GLY A 26 9.94 -1.51 -15.74
CA GLY A 26 8.70 -1.79 -16.46
C GLY A 26 7.97 -3.08 -16.09
N GLU A 27 8.68 -4.20 -15.94
CA GLU A 27 8.09 -5.50 -15.60
C GLU A 27 7.44 -5.48 -14.20
N SER A 28 8.15 -5.02 -13.17
CA SER A 28 7.62 -4.98 -11.79
C SER A 28 6.48 -3.98 -11.66
N VAL A 29 6.57 -2.82 -12.33
CA VAL A 29 5.51 -1.79 -12.29
C VAL A 29 4.28 -2.25 -13.05
N LEU A 30 4.46 -2.87 -14.22
CA LEU A 30 3.33 -3.43 -14.98
C LEU A 30 2.58 -4.47 -14.16
N LEU A 31 3.27 -5.38 -13.50
CA LEU A 31 2.64 -6.39 -12.64
C LEU A 31 1.89 -5.73 -11.47
N THR A 32 2.54 -4.82 -10.75
CA THR A 32 1.92 -4.12 -9.61
C THR A 32 0.73 -3.26 -10.04
N LEU A 33 0.82 -2.61 -11.20
CA LEU A 33 -0.25 -1.73 -11.72
C LEU A 33 -1.41 -2.52 -12.31
N ILE A 34 -1.16 -3.62 -13.02
CA ILE A 34 -2.16 -4.35 -13.82
C ILE A 34 -2.83 -5.46 -13.01
N VAL A 35 -2.10 -6.18 -12.15
CA VAL A 35 -2.64 -7.36 -11.46
C VAL A 35 -3.88 -7.04 -10.61
N PRO A 36 -3.90 -6.02 -9.71
CA PRO A 36 -5.10 -5.74 -8.93
C PRO A 36 -6.32 -5.32 -9.77
N PRO A 37 -6.22 -4.43 -10.79
CA PRO A 37 -7.34 -4.13 -11.67
C PRO A 37 -7.88 -5.35 -12.43
N VAL A 38 -6.99 -6.20 -12.95
CA VAL A 38 -7.39 -7.45 -13.64
C VAL A 38 -8.06 -8.42 -12.67
N LEU A 39 -7.54 -8.54 -11.46
CA LEU A 39 -8.12 -9.36 -10.41
C LEU A 39 -9.54 -8.86 -10.04
N LEU A 40 -9.72 -7.54 -9.96
CA LEU A 40 -11.04 -6.95 -9.75
C LEU A 40 -12.00 -7.27 -10.90
N ALA A 41 -11.55 -7.10 -12.14
CA ALA A 41 -12.37 -7.40 -13.31
C ALA A 41 -12.77 -8.88 -13.35
N PHE A 42 -11.84 -9.78 -13.06
CA PHE A 42 -12.07 -11.22 -13.02
C PHE A 42 -13.02 -11.62 -11.89
N LEU A 43 -12.68 -11.29 -10.64
CA LEU A 43 -13.49 -11.66 -9.48
C LEU A 43 -14.87 -10.99 -9.48
N GLY A 44 -14.95 -9.74 -9.95
CA GLY A 44 -16.22 -9.04 -10.07
C GLY A 44 -17.15 -9.60 -11.13
N SER A 45 -16.58 -10.23 -12.18
CA SER A 45 -17.37 -10.85 -13.25
C SER A 45 -17.78 -12.30 -12.93
N VAL A 46 -16.85 -13.08 -12.38
CA VAL A 46 -17.02 -14.53 -12.16
C VAL A 46 -17.51 -14.83 -10.74
N GLY A 47 -17.10 -14.03 -9.76
CA GLY A 47 -17.39 -14.28 -8.35
C GLY A 47 -18.88 -14.42 -8.01
N PRO A 48 -19.78 -13.55 -8.51
CA PRO A 48 -21.21 -13.67 -8.27
C PRO A 48 -21.83 -14.94 -8.88
N LEU A 49 -21.31 -15.38 -10.05
CA LEU A 49 -21.82 -16.54 -10.78
C LEU A 49 -21.32 -17.87 -10.20
N ALA A 50 -20.08 -17.89 -9.69
CA ALA A 50 -19.42 -19.10 -9.21
C ALA A 50 -19.47 -19.28 -7.69
N GLY A 51 -20.00 -18.31 -6.94
CA GLY A 51 -19.95 -18.33 -5.47
C GLY A 51 -18.53 -18.29 -4.89
N VAL A 52 -17.53 -17.99 -5.75
CA VAL A 52 -16.11 -18.13 -5.41
C VAL A 52 -15.69 -17.20 -4.27
N THR A 53 -16.26 -15.99 -4.20
CA THR A 53 -15.86 -15.02 -3.18
C THR A 53 -16.93 -14.79 -2.11
N GLY A 54 -18.20 -15.07 -2.41
CA GLY A 54 -19.34 -14.74 -1.52
C GLY A 54 -19.45 -13.25 -1.14
N ARG A 55 -18.65 -12.39 -1.79
CA ARG A 55 -18.58 -10.95 -1.49
C ARG A 55 -19.35 -10.12 -2.52
N SER A 56 -20.07 -9.12 -2.03
CA SER A 56 -20.63 -8.06 -2.87
C SER A 56 -19.52 -7.18 -3.45
N LEU A 57 -19.82 -6.45 -4.52
CA LEU A 57 -18.89 -5.44 -5.08
C LEU A 57 -18.53 -4.36 -4.05
N ASP A 58 -19.43 -4.05 -3.11
CA ASP A 58 -19.21 -3.11 -2.02
C ASP A 58 -18.06 -3.52 -1.09
N ALA A 59 -17.79 -4.82 -0.97
CA ALA A 59 -16.66 -5.33 -0.19
C ALA A 59 -15.47 -5.72 -1.07
N LEU A 60 -15.72 -6.13 -2.33
CA LEU A 60 -14.65 -6.57 -3.22
C LEU A 60 -13.78 -5.40 -3.71
N VAL A 61 -14.40 -4.26 -4.08
CA VAL A 61 -13.67 -3.10 -4.59
C VAL A 61 -12.72 -2.52 -3.54
N PRO A 62 -13.16 -2.24 -2.28
CA PRO A 62 -12.25 -1.83 -1.21
C PRO A 62 -11.13 -2.84 -0.94
N GLY A 63 -11.46 -4.15 -0.89
CA GLY A 63 -10.49 -5.22 -0.67
C GLY A 63 -9.39 -5.25 -1.72
N ILE A 64 -9.74 -5.15 -3.00
CA ILE A 64 -8.76 -5.08 -4.09
C ILE A 64 -7.96 -3.78 -4.07
N ALA A 65 -8.57 -2.65 -3.71
CA ALA A 65 -7.85 -1.39 -3.54
C ALA A 65 -6.83 -1.48 -2.38
N THR A 66 -7.20 -2.12 -1.28
CA THR A 66 -6.28 -2.39 -0.17
C THR A 66 -5.13 -3.30 -0.58
N LEU A 67 -5.40 -4.38 -1.34
CA LEU A 67 -4.36 -5.25 -1.90
C LEU A 67 -3.42 -4.49 -2.83
N ALA A 68 -3.94 -3.58 -3.63
CA ALA A 68 -3.15 -2.73 -4.52
C ALA A 68 -2.16 -1.86 -3.73
N VAL A 69 -2.62 -1.21 -2.66
CA VAL A 69 -1.75 -0.42 -1.77
C VAL A 69 -0.70 -1.28 -1.08
N ILE A 70 -1.06 -2.46 -0.56
CA ILE A 70 -0.09 -3.37 0.07
C ILE A 70 0.97 -3.81 -0.95
N SER A 71 0.57 -4.15 -2.16
CA SER A 71 1.47 -4.58 -3.23
C SER A 71 2.44 -3.47 -3.65
N SER A 72 1.97 -2.25 -3.82
CA SER A 72 2.81 -1.11 -4.24
C SER A 72 3.66 -0.57 -3.09
N ALA A 73 3.05 -0.25 -1.95
CA ALA A 73 3.70 0.45 -0.86
C ALA A 73 4.57 -0.46 0.02
N MET A 74 4.12 -1.69 0.33
CA MET A 74 4.89 -2.58 1.19
C MET A 74 5.83 -3.48 0.37
N VAL A 75 5.30 -4.18 -0.62
CA VAL A 75 6.07 -5.21 -1.35
C VAL A 75 7.02 -4.56 -2.34
N SER A 76 6.50 -3.84 -3.33
CA SER A 76 7.32 -3.28 -4.42
C SER A 76 8.34 -2.26 -3.91
N LEU A 77 7.91 -1.28 -3.12
CA LEU A 77 8.80 -0.27 -2.52
C LEU A 77 9.81 -0.89 -1.56
N GLY A 78 9.37 -1.80 -0.68
CA GLY A 78 10.24 -2.45 0.31
C GLY A 78 11.33 -3.27 -0.36
N ILE A 79 10.98 -4.13 -1.32
CA ILE A 79 11.94 -4.96 -2.07
C ILE A 79 12.90 -4.06 -2.85
N ALA A 80 12.39 -3.09 -3.60
CA ALA A 80 13.21 -2.17 -4.36
C ALA A 80 14.26 -1.47 -3.50
N THR A 81 13.82 -0.92 -2.35
CA THR A 81 14.71 -0.20 -1.43
C THR A 81 15.73 -1.13 -0.76
N ALA A 82 15.36 -2.38 -0.45
CA ALA A 82 16.30 -3.36 0.09
C ALA A 82 17.42 -3.71 -0.90
N PHE A 83 17.10 -3.88 -2.17
CA PHE A 83 18.10 -4.09 -3.22
C PHE A 83 18.92 -2.83 -3.53
N GLU A 84 18.33 -1.63 -3.47
CA GLU A 84 19.08 -0.37 -3.57
C GLU A 84 20.12 -0.25 -2.45
N ARG A 85 19.78 -0.69 -1.23
CA ARG A 85 20.74 -0.78 -0.12
C ARG A 85 21.82 -1.82 -0.41
N TYR A 86 21.43 -3.01 -0.84
CA TYR A 86 22.35 -4.10 -1.16
C TYR A 86 23.40 -3.71 -2.22
N TYR A 87 22.98 -2.98 -3.26
CA TYR A 87 23.87 -2.48 -4.32
C TYR A 87 24.60 -1.18 -3.96
N GLY A 88 24.47 -0.69 -2.73
CA GLY A 88 25.16 0.52 -2.26
C GLY A 88 24.62 1.84 -2.82
N VAL A 89 23.46 1.83 -3.47
CA VAL A 89 22.81 3.05 -3.99
C VAL A 89 22.43 3.97 -2.83
N LEU A 90 21.85 3.43 -1.76
CA LEU A 90 21.47 4.21 -0.58
C LEU A 90 22.68 4.82 0.12
N LYS A 91 23.83 4.14 0.16
CA LYS A 91 25.09 4.69 0.70
C LYS A 91 25.54 5.92 -0.05
N ARG A 92 25.44 5.92 -1.39
CA ARG A 92 25.74 7.10 -2.22
C ARG A 92 24.75 8.24 -1.99
N LEU A 93 23.46 7.94 -1.81
CA LEU A 93 22.46 8.95 -1.44
C LEU A 93 22.72 9.53 -0.05
N GLY A 94 23.23 8.73 0.90
CA GLY A 94 23.61 9.19 2.23
C GLY A 94 24.76 10.22 2.25
N SER A 95 25.55 10.34 1.19
CA SER A 95 26.57 11.39 1.01
C SER A 95 26.00 12.70 0.47
N THR A 96 24.72 12.74 0.10
CA THR A 96 24.02 13.96 -0.33
C THR A 96 23.45 14.74 0.88
N PRO A 97 23.12 16.02 0.75
CA PRO A 97 22.53 16.81 1.83
C PRO A 97 21.07 16.41 2.17
N LEU A 98 20.53 15.34 1.56
CA LEU A 98 19.17 14.85 1.82
C LEU A 98 19.11 14.06 3.14
N PRO A 99 18.34 14.49 4.15
CA PRO A 99 18.20 13.77 5.40
C PRO A 99 17.39 12.48 5.20
N ARG A 100 17.57 11.50 6.10
CA ARG A 100 16.83 10.21 6.07
C ARG A 100 15.33 10.39 5.94
N ALA A 101 14.76 11.29 6.74
CA ALA A 101 13.34 11.62 6.67
C ALA A 101 12.94 12.15 5.28
N GLY A 102 13.79 12.95 4.65
CA GLY A 102 13.56 13.46 3.30
C GLY A 102 13.50 12.34 2.24
N LEU A 103 14.38 11.32 2.34
CA LEU A 103 14.34 10.16 1.48
C LEU A 103 13.05 9.34 1.69
N ILE A 104 12.68 9.08 2.96
CA ILE A 104 11.46 8.35 3.29
C ILE A 104 10.23 9.06 2.71
N VAL A 105 10.13 10.37 2.92
CA VAL A 105 9.04 11.19 2.36
C VAL A 105 9.04 11.13 0.83
N ALA A 106 10.19 11.26 0.17
CA ALA A 106 10.29 11.19 -1.29
C ALA A 106 9.81 9.83 -1.83
N LYS A 107 10.20 8.73 -1.19
CA LYS A 107 9.78 7.37 -1.58
C LYS A 107 8.27 7.14 -1.38
N ILE A 108 7.72 7.55 -0.24
CA ILE A 108 6.27 7.46 0.02
C ILE A 108 5.50 8.31 -0.99
N THR A 109 5.96 9.54 -1.26
CA THR A 109 5.31 10.41 -2.25
C THR A 109 5.35 9.82 -3.66
N ALA A 110 6.46 9.21 -4.07
CA ALA A 110 6.55 8.54 -5.37
C ALA A 110 5.56 7.38 -5.50
N VAL A 111 5.39 6.57 -4.45
CA VAL A 111 4.41 5.48 -4.43
C VAL A 111 2.99 6.03 -4.47
N LEU A 112 2.66 7.07 -3.70
CA LEU A 112 1.34 7.73 -3.75
C LEU A 112 1.00 8.19 -5.17
N LEU A 113 1.97 8.74 -5.90
CA LEU A 113 1.75 9.16 -7.30
C LEU A 113 1.47 7.97 -8.22
N LEU A 114 2.15 6.84 -8.04
CA LEU A 114 1.87 5.61 -8.79
C LEU A 114 0.49 5.04 -8.43
N GLU A 115 0.11 5.09 -7.16
CA GLU A 115 -1.18 4.62 -6.67
C GLU A 115 -2.34 5.43 -7.22
N VAL A 116 -2.17 6.72 -7.52
CA VAL A 116 -3.20 7.52 -8.20
C VAL A 116 -3.59 6.88 -9.54
N ALA A 117 -2.62 6.43 -10.33
CA ALA A 117 -2.90 5.73 -11.58
C ALA A 117 -3.55 4.36 -11.34
N GLN A 118 -3.05 3.60 -10.36
CA GLN A 118 -3.53 2.27 -10.03
C GLN A 118 -4.96 2.29 -9.49
N ILE A 119 -5.26 3.16 -8.54
CA ILE A 119 -6.61 3.33 -7.97
C ILE A 119 -7.56 3.93 -9.02
N GLY A 120 -7.06 4.82 -9.88
CA GLY A 120 -7.82 5.32 -11.02
C GLY A 120 -8.26 4.21 -11.97
N MET A 121 -7.39 3.23 -12.27
CA MET A 121 -7.73 2.06 -13.07
C MET A 121 -8.75 1.16 -12.37
N ILE A 122 -8.58 0.91 -11.06
CA ILE A 122 -9.55 0.15 -10.26
C ILE A 122 -10.93 0.83 -10.28
N ALA A 123 -10.96 2.14 -10.04
CA ALA A 123 -12.19 2.92 -10.09
C ALA A 123 -12.85 2.92 -11.48
N ALA A 124 -12.05 3.01 -12.55
CA ALA A 124 -12.56 2.94 -13.92
C ALA A 124 -13.17 1.56 -14.23
N ILE A 125 -12.51 0.47 -13.85
CA ILE A 125 -13.06 -0.89 -14.01
C ILE A 125 -14.34 -1.06 -13.19
N ALA A 126 -14.32 -0.65 -11.92
CA ALA A 126 -15.51 -0.70 -11.07
C ALA A 126 -16.68 0.08 -11.71
N ARG A 127 -16.44 1.32 -12.18
CA ARG A 127 -17.49 2.20 -12.72
C ARG A 127 -18.00 1.80 -14.09
N PHE A 128 -17.09 1.50 -15.02
CA PHE A 128 -17.45 1.33 -16.43
C PHE A 128 -17.66 -0.12 -16.83
N TYR A 129 -16.89 -1.04 -16.25
CA TYR A 129 -17.00 -2.47 -16.60
C TYR A 129 -17.97 -3.22 -15.66
N LEU A 130 -17.83 -3.06 -14.34
CA LEU A 130 -18.70 -3.70 -13.35
C LEU A 130 -19.97 -2.91 -13.04
N ARG A 131 -20.08 -1.66 -13.56
CA ARG A 131 -21.22 -0.75 -13.33
C ARG A 131 -21.48 -0.47 -11.84
N TRP A 132 -20.43 -0.55 -11.03
CA TRP A 132 -20.48 -0.26 -9.63
C TRP A 132 -20.09 1.19 -9.33
N THR A 133 -20.85 1.81 -8.43
CA THR A 133 -20.53 3.12 -7.85
C THR A 133 -20.62 3.03 -6.35
N PRO A 134 -19.69 3.66 -5.60
CA PRO A 134 -19.81 3.68 -4.16
C PRO A 134 -21.10 4.36 -3.75
N PRO A 135 -21.89 3.75 -2.84
CA PRO A 135 -23.13 4.35 -2.35
C PRO A 135 -22.93 5.72 -1.70
N ALA A 136 -21.77 5.95 -1.07
CA ALA A 136 -21.46 7.20 -0.40
C ALA A 136 -20.69 8.16 -1.33
N SER A 137 -19.35 8.06 -1.37
CA SER A 137 -18.53 8.99 -2.16
C SER A 137 -17.12 8.46 -2.41
N TRP A 138 -16.58 8.69 -3.62
CA TRP A 138 -15.18 8.41 -3.93
C TRP A 138 -14.19 9.24 -3.11
N TRP A 139 -14.55 10.47 -2.74
CA TRP A 139 -13.67 11.38 -2.02
C TRP A 139 -13.34 10.92 -0.61
N ALA A 140 -14.26 10.19 0.03
CA ALA A 140 -14.06 9.64 1.35
C ALA A 140 -12.92 8.60 1.42
N ALA A 141 -12.58 7.96 0.28
CA ALA A 141 -11.47 7.02 0.20
C ALA A 141 -10.09 7.68 0.27
N ILE A 142 -9.95 8.95 -0.17
CA ILE A 142 -8.64 9.61 -0.30
C ILE A 142 -7.85 9.61 1.02
N PRO A 143 -8.39 10.09 2.16
CA PRO A 143 -7.63 10.08 3.41
C PRO A 143 -7.26 8.68 3.88
N VAL A 144 -8.13 7.70 3.63
CA VAL A 144 -7.87 6.29 3.99
C VAL A 144 -6.73 5.73 3.15
N LEU A 145 -6.72 5.97 1.85
CA LEU A 145 -5.66 5.56 0.94
C LEU A 145 -4.32 6.17 1.34
N ILE A 146 -4.28 7.47 1.62
CA ILE A 146 -3.05 8.15 2.07
C ILE A 146 -2.53 7.54 3.38
N LEU A 147 -3.40 7.33 4.35
CA LEU A 147 -3.03 6.73 5.64
C LEU A 147 -2.54 5.29 5.48
N GLY A 148 -3.24 4.49 4.68
CA GLY A 148 -2.85 3.12 4.36
C GLY A 148 -1.51 3.06 3.64
N THR A 149 -1.29 3.90 2.64
CA THR A 149 0.00 4.00 1.95
C THR A 149 1.12 4.37 2.91
N CYS A 150 0.92 5.36 3.80
CA CYS A 150 1.90 5.71 4.82
C CYS A 150 2.22 4.53 5.75
N CYS A 151 1.20 3.76 6.14
CA CYS A 151 1.37 2.57 6.97
C CYS A 151 2.21 1.50 6.25
N PHE A 152 1.76 1.05 5.09
CA PHE A 152 2.39 -0.06 4.37
C PHE A 152 3.74 0.31 3.77
N ALA A 153 3.93 1.54 3.29
CA ALA A 153 5.23 2.03 2.85
C ALA A 153 6.23 2.07 4.00
N SER A 154 5.81 2.52 5.18
CA SER A 154 6.66 2.52 6.37
C SER A 154 7.05 1.10 6.78
N LEU A 155 6.13 0.13 6.75
CA LEU A 155 6.44 -1.28 7.01
C LEU A 155 7.45 -1.84 5.99
N GLY A 156 7.23 -1.56 4.69
CA GLY A 156 8.15 -1.96 3.62
C GLY A 156 9.55 -1.35 3.80
N LEU A 157 9.62 -0.05 4.08
CA LEU A 157 10.88 0.65 4.31
C LEU A 157 11.57 0.20 5.61
N LEU A 158 10.82 -0.12 6.66
CA LEU A 158 11.38 -0.68 7.89
C LEU A 158 12.08 -2.01 7.62
N MET A 159 11.42 -2.92 6.92
CA MET A 159 12.04 -4.19 6.50
C MET A 159 13.27 -3.95 5.64
N ALA A 160 13.17 -3.08 4.64
CA ALA A 160 14.28 -2.73 3.75
C ALA A 160 15.48 -2.11 4.49
N GLY A 161 15.23 -1.31 5.51
CA GLY A 161 16.25 -0.63 6.29
C GLY A 161 16.91 -1.48 7.39
N THR A 162 16.31 -2.63 7.74
CA THR A 162 16.77 -3.46 8.87
C THR A 162 17.19 -4.87 8.48
N LEU A 163 16.58 -5.46 7.44
CA LEU A 163 16.80 -6.84 7.03
C LEU A 163 17.70 -6.92 5.77
N ARG A 164 18.20 -8.10 5.45
CA ARG A 164 18.89 -8.37 4.18
C ARG A 164 17.91 -8.35 3.03
N ALA A 165 18.38 -8.05 1.82
CA ALA A 165 17.51 -7.91 0.64
C ALA A 165 16.67 -9.15 0.36
N GLU A 166 17.27 -10.34 0.42
CA GLU A 166 16.58 -11.62 0.20
C GLU A 166 15.54 -11.90 1.32
N THR A 167 15.88 -11.55 2.56
CA THR A 167 14.96 -11.70 3.70
C THR A 167 13.78 -10.73 3.56
N THR A 168 14.04 -9.50 3.12
CA THR A 168 12.99 -8.51 2.86
C THR A 168 12.06 -9.01 1.76
N LEU A 169 12.60 -9.55 0.66
CA LEU A 169 11.83 -10.14 -0.43
C LEU A 169 10.92 -11.28 0.05
N ALA A 170 11.47 -12.22 0.83
CA ALA A 170 10.71 -13.34 1.37
C ALA A 170 9.62 -12.88 2.35
N LEU A 171 9.97 -11.99 3.29
CA LEU A 171 9.05 -11.50 4.31
C LEU A 171 7.95 -10.63 3.72
N ALA A 172 8.27 -9.71 2.80
CA ALA A 172 7.28 -8.86 2.16
C ALA A 172 6.24 -9.67 1.38
N ASN A 173 6.68 -10.67 0.60
CA ASN A 173 5.77 -11.57 -0.10
C ASN A 173 4.99 -12.47 0.84
N GLY A 174 5.63 -12.97 1.91
CA GLY A 174 4.96 -13.77 2.94
C GLY A 174 3.86 -12.99 3.67
N LEU A 175 4.15 -11.73 4.06
CA LEU A 175 3.15 -10.84 4.67
C LEU A 175 2.03 -10.48 3.69
N TYR A 176 2.35 -10.27 2.41
CA TYR A 176 1.34 -10.03 1.38
C TYR A 176 0.35 -11.20 1.29
N LEU A 177 0.86 -12.44 1.24
CA LEU A 177 0.02 -13.64 1.22
C LEU A 177 -0.78 -13.81 2.52
N LEU A 178 -0.16 -13.52 3.67
CA LEU A 178 -0.86 -13.56 4.95
C LEU A 178 -2.00 -12.54 4.98
N PHE A 179 -1.77 -11.31 4.56
CA PHE A 179 -2.80 -10.27 4.48
C PHE A 179 -3.89 -10.62 3.46
N LEU A 180 -3.53 -11.22 2.33
CA LEU A 180 -4.48 -11.68 1.33
C LEU A 180 -5.44 -12.75 1.90
N LEU A 181 -4.91 -13.72 2.65
CA LEU A 181 -5.67 -14.86 3.15
C LEU A 181 -6.41 -14.56 4.46
N VAL A 182 -5.76 -13.81 5.37
CA VAL A 182 -6.27 -13.59 6.74
C VAL A 182 -6.86 -12.18 6.90
N GLY A 183 -6.42 -11.22 6.09
CA GLY A 183 -6.82 -9.81 6.21
C GLY A 183 -8.26 -9.51 5.79
N GLY A 184 -9.05 -10.49 5.36
CA GLY A 184 -10.43 -10.26 4.94
C GLY A 184 -10.58 -9.65 3.55
N LEU A 185 -9.49 -9.48 2.79
CA LEU A 185 -9.47 -8.67 1.56
C LEU A 185 -10.20 -9.33 0.37
N VAL A 186 -10.10 -10.63 0.24
CA VAL A 186 -10.76 -11.43 -0.82
C VAL A 186 -11.77 -12.38 -0.22
N VAL A 187 -11.42 -13.03 0.88
CA VAL A 187 -12.30 -13.98 1.60
C VAL A 187 -12.88 -13.29 2.84
N PRO A 188 -14.20 -13.33 3.07
CA PRO A 188 -14.79 -12.74 4.28
C PRO A 188 -14.17 -13.34 5.55
N ILE A 189 -13.89 -12.51 6.55
CA ILE A 189 -13.32 -12.98 7.83
C ILE A 189 -14.26 -13.91 8.59
N ASP A 190 -15.56 -13.90 8.26
CA ASP A 190 -16.57 -14.71 8.94
C ASP A 190 -16.41 -16.21 8.68
N VAL A 191 -15.72 -16.60 7.60
CA VAL A 191 -15.38 -18.00 7.31
C VAL A 191 -14.15 -18.48 8.09
N LEU A 192 -13.41 -17.57 8.72
CA LEU A 192 -12.23 -17.93 9.50
C LEU A 192 -12.61 -18.48 10.88
N PRO A 193 -11.81 -19.42 11.44
CA PRO A 193 -11.95 -19.85 12.83
C PRO A 193 -11.93 -18.66 13.79
N GLY A 194 -12.66 -18.74 14.91
CA GLY A 194 -12.86 -17.60 15.82
C GLY A 194 -11.57 -16.92 16.29
N TRP A 195 -10.56 -17.72 16.68
CA TRP A 195 -9.26 -17.18 17.11
C TRP A 195 -8.51 -16.44 15.99
N LEU A 196 -8.60 -16.93 14.75
CA LEU A 196 -7.95 -16.32 13.60
C LEU A 196 -8.67 -15.03 13.18
N ARG A 197 -10.01 -15.01 13.31
CA ARG A 197 -10.82 -13.81 13.09
C ARG A 197 -10.47 -12.69 14.05
N GLU A 198 -10.29 -12.99 15.32
CA GLU A 198 -9.86 -11.97 16.30
C GLU A 198 -8.44 -11.43 15.96
N LEU A 199 -7.52 -12.31 15.60
CA LEU A 199 -6.19 -11.89 15.15
C LEU A 199 -6.26 -11.01 13.90
N ALA A 200 -7.10 -11.38 12.92
CA ALA A 200 -7.27 -10.64 11.68
C ALA A 200 -7.68 -9.18 11.91
N ARG A 201 -8.57 -8.93 12.87
CA ARG A 201 -9.05 -7.59 13.21
C ARG A 201 -7.97 -6.62 13.68
N TRP A 202 -6.85 -7.15 14.22
CA TRP A 202 -5.71 -6.34 14.65
C TRP A 202 -4.71 -6.08 13.52
N LEU A 203 -4.85 -6.73 12.37
CA LEU A 203 -3.96 -6.54 11.24
C LEU A 203 -4.23 -5.21 10.54
N PRO A 204 -3.18 -4.49 10.10
CA PRO A 204 -3.34 -3.22 9.40
C PRO A 204 -4.09 -3.38 8.07
N ALA A 205 -4.00 -4.56 7.45
CA ALA A 205 -4.70 -4.88 6.21
C ALA A 205 -6.22 -4.91 6.41
N TYR A 206 -6.69 -5.58 7.46
CA TYR A 206 -8.12 -5.59 7.81
C TYR A 206 -8.61 -4.18 8.19
N ALA A 207 -7.85 -3.47 9.02
CA ALA A 207 -8.21 -2.12 9.45
C ALA A 207 -8.36 -1.16 8.25
N MET A 208 -7.49 -1.27 7.25
CA MET A 208 -7.58 -0.47 6.04
C MET A 208 -8.78 -0.87 5.17
N ASP A 209 -9.03 -2.18 4.97
CA ASP A 209 -10.16 -2.67 4.17
C ASP A 209 -11.50 -2.27 4.78
N ASP A 210 -11.66 -2.46 6.09
CA ASP A 210 -12.88 -2.11 6.82
C ASP A 210 -13.14 -0.59 6.79
N LEU A 211 -12.10 0.21 7.02
CA LEU A 211 -12.18 1.66 6.96
C LEU A 211 -12.48 2.16 5.54
N LEU A 212 -11.88 1.55 4.52
CA LEU A 212 -12.12 1.90 3.12
C LEU A 212 -13.54 1.51 2.69
N THR A 213 -14.02 0.37 3.17
CA THR A 213 -15.41 -0.07 2.98
C THR A 213 -16.39 0.88 3.68
N ALA A 214 -16.10 1.27 4.93
CA ALA A 214 -16.90 2.25 5.66
C ALA A 214 -16.97 3.59 4.92
N ALA A 215 -15.84 4.08 4.43
CA ALA A 215 -15.74 5.34 3.71
C ALA A 215 -16.52 5.32 2.37
N LEU A 216 -16.34 4.27 1.55
CA LEU A 216 -16.95 4.17 0.23
C LEU A 216 -18.43 3.80 0.27
N VAL A 217 -18.84 2.94 1.21
CA VAL A 217 -20.21 2.38 1.25
C VAL A 217 -21.09 3.12 2.24
N ARG A 218 -20.59 3.41 3.44
CA ARG A 218 -21.36 4.06 4.53
C ARG A 218 -21.15 5.57 4.62
N GLY A 219 -20.09 6.10 3.99
CA GLY A 219 -19.74 7.53 4.03
C GLY A 219 -19.23 8.00 5.37
N VAL A 220 -18.75 7.09 6.22
CA VAL A 220 -18.28 7.38 7.57
C VAL A 220 -16.85 6.91 7.76
N ILE A 221 -16.11 7.60 8.62
CA ILE A 221 -14.84 7.14 9.16
C ILE A 221 -15.14 6.61 10.57
N ASP A 222 -15.06 5.32 10.75
CA ASP A 222 -15.41 4.66 12.01
C ASP A 222 -14.18 4.35 12.89
N SER A 223 -14.38 3.54 13.94
CA SER A 223 -13.32 3.19 14.89
C SER A 223 -12.14 2.43 14.31
N SER A 224 -12.27 1.86 13.11
CA SER A 224 -11.18 1.17 12.39
C SER A 224 -10.03 2.11 12.00
N VAL A 225 -10.24 3.44 12.07
CA VAL A 225 -9.17 4.42 11.91
C VAL A 225 -8.10 4.29 13.00
N LEU A 226 -8.46 3.94 14.23
CA LEU A 226 -7.52 3.86 15.35
C LEU A 226 -6.45 2.78 15.16
N PRO A 227 -6.77 1.51 14.87
CA PRO A 227 -5.77 0.50 14.57
C PRO A 227 -4.84 0.92 13.42
N LEU A 228 -5.39 1.47 12.34
CA LEU A 228 -4.58 1.90 11.19
C LEU A 228 -3.66 3.08 11.54
N LEU A 229 -4.10 4.05 12.33
CA LEU A 229 -3.28 5.16 12.84
C LEU A 229 -2.16 4.65 13.75
N VAL A 230 -2.46 3.72 14.65
CA VAL A 230 -1.46 3.11 15.54
C VAL A 230 -0.38 2.40 14.72
N TRP A 231 -0.77 1.54 13.78
CA TRP A 231 0.18 0.85 12.90
C TRP A 231 1.00 1.83 12.06
N SER A 232 0.35 2.84 11.47
CA SER A 232 0.99 3.88 10.66
C SER A 232 2.06 4.63 11.47
N THR A 233 1.68 5.08 12.67
CA THR A 233 2.58 5.85 13.55
C THR A 233 3.74 4.99 14.04
N LEU A 234 3.48 3.78 14.51
CA LEU A 234 4.52 2.87 15.00
C LEU A 234 5.49 2.49 13.88
N ALA A 235 4.97 2.13 12.69
CA ALA A 235 5.80 1.78 11.55
C ALA A 235 6.65 2.97 11.08
N LEU A 236 6.07 4.17 10.98
CA LEU A 236 6.78 5.37 10.56
C LEU A 236 7.89 5.77 11.54
N VAL A 237 7.58 5.80 12.84
CA VAL A 237 8.56 6.11 13.89
C VAL A 237 9.68 5.07 13.90
N ALA A 238 9.34 3.78 13.82
CA ALA A 238 10.33 2.71 13.74
C ALA A 238 11.20 2.84 12.49
N THR A 239 10.61 3.16 11.34
CA THR A 239 11.36 3.40 10.10
C THR A 239 12.35 4.55 10.26
N ILE A 240 11.90 5.71 10.73
CA ILE A 240 12.78 6.88 10.92
C ILE A 240 13.92 6.57 11.89
N ARG A 241 13.67 5.79 12.94
CA ARG A 241 14.64 5.48 13.98
C ARG A 241 15.64 4.39 13.60
N TYR A 242 15.18 3.35 12.93
CA TYR A 242 15.97 2.14 12.67
C TYR A 242 16.44 1.99 11.22
N PHE A 243 16.01 2.85 10.30
CA PHE A 243 16.44 2.78 8.91
C PHE A 243 17.95 3.03 8.78
N ARG A 244 18.66 2.10 8.15
CA ARG A 244 20.11 2.16 7.91
C ARG A 244 20.40 2.36 6.44
N TRP A 245 21.44 3.19 6.16
CA TRP A 245 21.94 3.41 4.81
C TRP A 245 22.81 2.26 4.29
N GLU A 246 23.34 1.45 5.20
CA GLU A 246 24.30 0.36 5.00
C GLU A 246 23.72 -0.99 5.43
#